data_81c8f4ab101a80c25c389221028f44fc
#
_entry.id   81c8f4ab101a80c25c389221028f44fc
#
_cell.length_a   1.000
_cell.length_b   1.000
_cell.length_c   1.000
_cell.angle_alpha   90.00
_cell.angle_beta   90.00
_cell.angle_gamma   90.00
#
_symmetry.space_group_name_H-M   'P 1'
#
loop_
_entity.id
_entity.type
_entity.pdbx_description
1 polymer ?
#
loop_
_entity_poly.entity_id
_entity_poly.type
_entity_poly.pdbx_seq_one_letter_code
_entity_poly.pdbx_strand_id
1 'polypeptide(L)'
;IIKPSTTYGPRMGLLRQVAWEFSWIDRVRRGKPILICGDGAALHQFLYVDDAALGFVHCLGRRQCVGQTYNLVRKEYISWADYHRTAMQVIGREVELVGAPLAAMQRAKVPNLDICTSIFAHNCYYSGLKIARDVPEFYPRITLADGMRQVLEAMDREGRIPDSTTLTWEDALIRQQMAVGAY
;
A
#
# COMPACT_ATOMS: atom_id res chain seq x y z
N ILE A 1 9.02 -3.85 -22.60
CA ILE A 1 9.20 -3.72 -21.12
C ILE A 1 7.86 -3.35 -20.49
N ILE A 2 7.49 -4.01 -19.41
CA ILE A 2 6.25 -3.74 -18.68
C ILE A 2 6.63 -3.35 -17.23
N LYS A 3 6.10 -2.24 -16.74
CA LYS A 3 6.38 -1.69 -15.42
C LYS A 3 5.05 -1.52 -14.66
N PRO A 4 4.65 -2.47 -13.81
CA PRO A 4 3.47 -2.29 -12.98
C PRO A 4 3.72 -1.26 -11.88
N SER A 5 2.67 -0.52 -11.50
CA SER A 5 2.68 0.33 -10.29
C SER A 5 2.76 -0.52 -9.01
N THR A 6 2.51 0.08 -7.86
CA THR A 6 2.50 -0.67 -6.59
C THR A 6 1.50 -1.82 -6.66
N THR A 7 2.02 -3.03 -6.88
CA THR A 7 1.20 -4.24 -7.05
C THR A 7 0.97 -4.89 -5.69
N TYR A 8 -0.23 -5.36 -5.44
CA TYR A 8 -0.60 -6.07 -4.22
C TYR A 8 -1.51 -7.27 -4.54
N GLY A 9 -1.56 -8.24 -3.64
CA GLY A 9 -2.37 -9.44 -3.81
C GLY A 9 -2.18 -10.42 -2.66
N PRO A 10 -2.89 -11.56 -2.68
CA PRO A 10 -2.94 -12.51 -1.55
C PRO A 10 -1.58 -13.02 -1.08
N ARG A 11 -0.63 -13.17 -1.99
CA ARG A 11 0.73 -13.63 -1.65
C ARG A 11 1.57 -12.58 -0.93
N MET A 12 1.39 -11.29 -1.26
CA MET A 12 2.16 -10.21 -0.64
C MET A 12 1.59 -9.78 0.72
N GLY A 13 0.29 -9.72 0.86
CA GLY A 13 -0.39 -9.16 2.02
C GLY A 13 -0.80 -7.69 1.83
N LEU A 14 -1.46 -7.12 2.85
CA LEU A 14 -1.85 -5.71 2.86
C LEU A 14 -0.65 -4.83 3.18
N LEU A 15 -0.30 -3.96 2.24
CA LEU A 15 0.81 -3.03 2.39
C LEU A 15 0.53 -2.02 3.52
N ARG A 16 1.59 -1.42 4.06
CA ARG A 16 1.53 -0.21 4.88
C ARG A 16 2.60 0.78 4.40
N GLN A 17 2.39 2.04 4.73
CA GLN A 17 3.30 3.09 4.31
C GLN A 17 4.67 3.01 5.00
N VAL A 18 4.67 2.76 6.31
CA VAL A 18 5.84 3.02 7.18
C VAL A 18 6.84 1.88 7.18
N ALA A 19 6.42 0.67 7.48
CA ALA A 19 7.30 -0.48 7.65
C ALA A 19 6.80 -1.66 6.82
N TRP A 20 7.72 -2.46 6.29
CA TRP A 20 7.34 -3.67 5.56
C TRP A 20 7.06 -4.81 6.56
N GLU A 21 5.90 -4.75 7.18
CA GLU A 21 5.40 -5.78 8.11
C GLU A 21 3.86 -5.70 8.21
N PHE A 22 3.21 -6.71 8.77
CA PHE A 22 1.76 -6.87 8.72
C PHE A 22 1.07 -6.81 10.09
N SER A 23 1.79 -6.60 11.19
CA SER A 23 1.22 -6.53 12.54
C SER A 23 0.26 -5.33 12.72
N TRP A 24 0.37 -4.31 11.84
CA TRP A 24 -0.53 -3.18 11.84
C TRP A 24 -2.00 -3.58 11.67
N ILE A 25 -2.29 -4.71 11.00
CA ILE A 25 -3.64 -5.25 10.84
C ILE A 25 -4.19 -5.69 12.20
N ASP A 26 -3.38 -6.41 12.99
CA ASP A 26 -3.74 -6.81 14.35
C ASP A 26 -3.86 -5.59 15.28
N ARG A 27 -3.01 -4.56 15.11
CA ARG A 27 -3.16 -3.30 15.85
C ARG A 27 -4.53 -2.66 15.60
N VAL A 28 -4.96 -2.55 14.35
CA VAL A 28 -6.28 -2.04 13.98
C VAL A 28 -7.38 -2.88 14.64
N ARG A 29 -7.30 -4.21 14.56
CA ARG A 29 -8.25 -5.13 15.20
C ARG A 29 -8.33 -4.95 16.70
N ARG A 30 -7.23 -4.62 17.36
CA ARG A 30 -7.16 -4.33 18.80
C ARG A 30 -7.56 -2.89 19.16
N GLY A 31 -7.87 -2.04 18.16
CA GLY A 31 -8.23 -0.63 18.38
C GLY A 31 -7.05 0.25 18.74
N LYS A 32 -5.84 -0.15 18.41
CA LYS A 32 -4.62 0.65 18.62
C LYS A 32 -4.36 1.56 17.43
N PRO A 33 -3.90 2.80 17.64
CA PRO A 33 -3.50 3.70 16.57
C PRO A 33 -2.36 3.11 15.74
N ILE A 34 -2.27 3.51 14.47
CA ILE A 34 -1.16 3.13 13.58
C ILE A 34 -0.41 4.36 13.08
N LEU A 35 0.88 4.17 12.82
CA LEU A 35 1.77 5.21 12.37
C LEU A 35 1.70 5.39 10.85
N ILE A 36 1.69 6.65 10.40
CA ILE A 36 1.85 7.03 8.98
C ILE A 36 3.00 8.03 8.84
N CYS A 37 3.60 8.10 7.64
CA CYS A 37 4.68 9.04 7.34
C CYS A 37 4.08 10.41 6.99
N GLY A 38 4.52 11.45 7.73
CA GLY A 38 3.95 12.79 7.60
C GLY A 38 2.45 12.78 7.93
N ASP A 39 1.66 13.36 7.06
CA ASP A 39 0.18 13.35 7.10
C ASP A 39 -0.44 12.22 6.27
N GLY A 40 0.40 11.38 5.65
CA GLY A 40 -0.05 10.32 4.76
C GLY A 40 -0.53 10.81 3.38
N ALA A 41 -0.28 12.06 3.01
CA ALA A 41 -0.77 12.65 1.76
C ALA A 41 -0.04 12.14 0.50
N ALA A 42 1.08 11.44 0.63
CA ALA A 42 1.82 10.91 -0.51
C ALA A 42 0.93 10.00 -1.38
N LEU A 43 0.88 10.30 -2.69
CA LEU A 43 -0.04 9.68 -3.64
C LEU A 43 0.58 8.45 -4.29
N HIS A 44 -0.21 7.36 -4.36
CA HIS A 44 0.18 6.12 -5.01
C HIS A 44 -0.94 5.53 -5.87
N GLN A 45 -0.56 4.67 -6.81
CA GLN A 45 -1.48 3.85 -7.60
C GLN A 45 -1.28 2.39 -7.21
N PHE A 46 -2.36 1.74 -6.74
CA PHE A 46 -2.35 0.34 -6.33
C PHE A 46 -3.02 -0.52 -7.39
N LEU A 47 -2.31 -1.52 -7.88
CA LEU A 47 -2.79 -2.44 -8.92
C LEU A 47 -2.89 -3.85 -8.36
N TYR A 48 -4.10 -4.42 -8.38
CA TYR A 48 -4.29 -5.80 -7.95
C TYR A 48 -3.59 -6.78 -8.89
N VAL A 49 -3.02 -7.84 -8.34
CA VAL A 49 -2.14 -8.77 -9.07
C VAL A 49 -2.81 -9.41 -10.27
N ASP A 50 -4.11 -9.75 -10.20
CA ASP A 50 -4.82 -10.37 -11.32
C ASP A 50 -5.05 -9.36 -12.45
N ASP A 51 -5.38 -8.11 -12.13
CA ASP A 51 -5.45 -7.04 -13.13
C ASP A 51 -4.09 -6.80 -13.78
N ALA A 52 -2.99 -6.83 -12.98
CA ALA A 52 -1.64 -6.76 -13.53
C ALA A 52 -1.34 -7.92 -14.48
N ALA A 53 -1.68 -9.15 -14.09
CA ALA A 53 -1.50 -10.34 -14.92
C ALA A 53 -2.22 -10.23 -16.27
N LEU A 54 -3.45 -9.73 -16.30
CA LEU A 54 -4.18 -9.44 -17.54
C LEU A 54 -3.44 -8.45 -18.43
N GLY A 55 -2.80 -7.43 -17.86
CA GLY A 55 -1.98 -6.49 -18.61
C GLY A 55 -0.79 -7.17 -19.33
N PHE A 56 -0.14 -8.11 -18.66
CA PHE A 56 0.92 -8.92 -19.30
C PHE A 56 0.35 -9.80 -20.41
N VAL A 57 -0.73 -10.53 -20.13
CA VAL A 57 -1.38 -11.43 -21.11
C VAL A 57 -1.81 -10.66 -22.36
N HIS A 58 -2.43 -9.50 -22.19
CA HIS A 58 -2.90 -8.70 -23.32
C HIS A 58 -1.76 -8.06 -24.15
N CYS A 59 -0.55 -7.93 -23.61
CA CYS A 59 0.61 -7.49 -24.37
C CYS A 59 1.26 -8.60 -25.21
N LEU A 60 1.07 -9.87 -24.83
CA LEU A 60 1.71 -11.01 -25.50
C LEU A 60 1.19 -11.16 -26.95
N GLY A 61 2.11 -11.43 -27.87
CA GLY A 61 1.80 -11.66 -29.29
C GLY A 61 1.35 -10.43 -30.09
N ARG A 62 1.26 -9.24 -29.47
CA ARG A 62 0.87 -8.00 -30.16
C ARG A 62 2.06 -7.31 -30.80
N ARG A 63 2.03 -7.15 -32.14
CA ARG A 63 3.11 -6.49 -32.90
C ARG A 63 3.36 -5.06 -32.41
N GLN A 64 2.31 -4.29 -32.08
CA GLN A 64 2.45 -2.92 -31.55
C GLN A 64 3.14 -2.84 -30.18
N CYS A 65 3.20 -3.96 -29.43
CA CYS A 65 3.88 -4.02 -28.13
C CYS A 65 5.38 -4.34 -28.24
N VAL A 66 5.83 -4.82 -29.40
CA VAL A 66 7.24 -5.16 -29.60
C VAL A 66 8.13 -3.93 -29.50
N GLY A 67 9.19 -4.01 -28.71
CA GLY A 67 10.12 -2.91 -28.47
C GLY A 67 9.58 -1.77 -27.59
N GLN A 68 8.34 -1.83 -27.13
CA GLN A 68 7.71 -0.78 -26.33
C GLN A 68 7.95 -0.94 -24.84
N THR A 69 7.74 0.18 -24.11
CA THR A 69 7.70 0.22 -22.65
C THR A 69 6.34 0.74 -22.20
N TYR A 70 5.68 0.03 -21.29
CA TYR A 70 4.38 0.37 -20.73
C TYR A 70 4.40 0.44 -19.22
N ASN A 71 3.69 1.43 -18.66
CA ASN A 71 3.30 1.43 -17.26
C ASN A 71 1.94 0.72 -17.14
N LEU A 72 1.87 -0.34 -16.34
CA LEU A 72 0.61 -0.96 -15.94
C LEU A 72 0.11 -0.30 -14.67
N VAL A 73 -0.92 0.54 -14.80
CA VAL A 73 -1.46 1.32 -13.69
C VAL A 73 -2.98 1.37 -13.76
N ARG A 74 -3.61 1.54 -12.61
CA ARG A 74 -4.98 2.06 -12.56
C ARG A 74 -4.96 3.56 -12.88
N LYS A 75 -6.09 4.10 -13.32
CA LYS A 75 -6.24 5.56 -13.52
C LYS A 75 -6.28 6.29 -12.19
N GLU A 76 -6.90 5.67 -11.19
CA GLU A 76 -7.07 6.23 -9.87
C GLU A 76 -5.75 6.19 -9.10
N TYR A 77 -5.48 7.24 -8.38
CA TYR A 77 -4.45 7.33 -7.37
C TYR A 77 -5.09 7.71 -6.03
N ILE A 78 -4.46 7.32 -4.95
CA ILE A 78 -4.99 7.51 -3.60
C ILE A 78 -3.85 7.89 -2.66
N SER A 79 -4.14 8.67 -1.64
CA SER A 79 -3.18 8.95 -0.57
C SER A 79 -2.96 7.70 0.31
N TRP A 80 -1.81 7.62 0.98
CA TRP A 80 -1.60 6.56 1.95
C TRP A 80 -2.57 6.63 3.13
N ALA A 81 -2.97 7.85 3.54
CA ALA A 81 -4.00 8.00 4.57
C ALA A 81 -5.32 7.35 4.13
N ASP A 82 -5.78 7.60 2.91
CA ASP A 82 -7.02 7.01 2.40
C ASP A 82 -6.88 5.52 2.10
N TYR A 83 -5.68 5.05 1.70
CA TYR A 83 -5.37 3.62 1.61
C TYR A 83 -5.59 2.92 2.96
N HIS A 84 -5.05 3.48 4.05
CA HIS A 84 -5.22 2.91 5.38
C HIS A 84 -6.67 3.00 5.87
N ARG A 85 -7.39 4.09 5.59
CA ARG A 85 -8.83 4.20 5.91
C ARG A 85 -9.65 3.14 5.16
N THR A 86 -9.36 2.92 3.87
CA THR A 86 -10.02 1.85 3.10
C THR A 86 -9.73 0.47 3.70
N ALA A 87 -8.49 0.22 4.10
CA ALA A 87 -8.12 -1.03 4.77
C ALA A 87 -8.84 -1.20 6.12
N MET A 88 -8.96 -0.14 6.92
CA MET A 88 -9.71 -0.13 8.18
C MET A 88 -11.20 -0.46 7.97
N GLN A 89 -11.82 0.08 6.91
CA GLN A 89 -13.20 -0.26 6.54
C GLN A 89 -13.34 -1.76 6.21
N VAL A 90 -12.37 -2.33 5.49
CA VAL A 90 -12.34 -3.77 5.17
C VAL A 90 -12.11 -4.62 6.42
N ILE A 91 -11.24 -4.18 7.33
CA ILE A 91 -10.97 -4.84 8.62
C ILE A 91 -12.20 -4.75 9.56
N GLY A 92 -13.07 -3.75 9.35
CA GLY A 92 -14.27 -3.52 10.16
C GLY A 92 -14.02 -2.70 11.43
N ARG A 93 -12.89 -1.99 11.52
CA ARG A 93 -12.57 -1.12 12.67
C ARG A 93 -11.72 0.07 12.24
N GLU A 94 -12.12 1.25 12.67
CA GLU A 94 -11.37 2.48 12.47
C GLU A 94 -10.50 2.79 13.71
N VAL A 95 -9.29 3.27 13.47
CA VAL A 95 -8.34 3.72 14.50
C VAL A 95 -7.67 5.02 14.05
N GLU A 96 -7.04 5.70 14.98
CA GLU A 96 -6.31 6.94 14.70
C GLU A 96 -5.07 6.66 13.81
N LEU A 97 -4.87 7.50 12.80
CA LEU A 97 -3.66 7.59 12.00
C LEU A 97 -2.74 8.65 12.62
N VAL A 98 -1.66 8.23 13.24
CA VAL A 98 -0.71 9.14 13.89
C VAL A 98 0.43 9.47 12.91
N GLY A 99 0.53 10.74 12.55
CA GLY A 99 1.57 11.22 11.65
C GLY A 99 2.93 11.35 12.35
N ALA A 100 3.99 10.89 11.69
CA ALA A 100 5.35 11.16 12.14
C ALA A 100 6.25 11.58 10.97
N PRO A 101 7.10 12.62 11.15
CA PRO A 101 8.07 12.99 10.13
C PRO A 101 9.04 11.83 9.83
N LEU A 102 9.42 11.65 8.56
CA LEU A 102 10.36 10.61 8.16
C LEU A 102 11.66 10.65 8.96
N ALA A 103 12.18 11.85 9.24
CA ALA A 103 13.38 12.04 10.06
C ALA A 103 13.20 11.53 11.51
N ALA A 104 12.00 11.61 12.08
CA ALA A 104 11.72 11.05 13.41
C ALA A 104 11.73 9.52 13.37
N MET A 105 11.17 8.92 12.33
CA MET A 105 11.19 7.47 12.12
C MET A 105 12.62 6.93 11.92
N GLN A 106 13.45 7.65 11.17
CA GLN A 106 14.86 7.32 10.97
C GLN A 106 15.65 7.37 12.29
N ARG A 107 15.46 8.44 13.10
CA ARG A 107 16.08 8.55 14.43
C ARG A 107 15.64 7.44 15.38
N ALA A 108 14.35 7.07 15.33
CA ALA A 108 13.79 5.98 16.12
C ALA A 108 14.19 4.59 15.61
N LYS A 109 14.94 4.52 14.49
CA LYS A 109 15.35 3.27 13.85
C LYS A 109 14.18 2.31 13.59
N VAL A 110 13.08 2.84 13.04
CA VAL A 110 11.92 2.03 12.67
C VAL A 110 12.37 0.88 11.77
N PRO A 111 12.02 -0.37 12.08
CA PRO A 111 12.45 -1.52 11.29
C PRO A 111 11.84 -1.50 9.90
N ASN A 112 12.56 -2.01 8.90
CA ASN A 112 12.11 -2.13 7.51
C ASN A 112 11.57 -0.81 6.92
N LEU A 113 12.23 0.32 7.23
CA LEU A 113 11.83 1.66 6.79
C LEU A 113 12.26 1.98 5.35
N ASP A 114 13.08 1.15 4.72
CA ASP A 114 13.73 1.46 3.44
C ASP A 114 12.73 1.77 2.33
N ILE A 115 11.67 1.01 2.21
CA ILE A 115 10.63 1.23 1.18
C ILE A 115 9.87 2.55 1.42
N CYS A 116 9.63 2.90 2.69
CA CYS A 116 9.04 4.18 3.04
C CYS A 116 9.97 5.32 2.63
N THR A 117 11.24 5.24 3.02
CA THR A 117 12.24 6.26 2.71
C THR A 117 12.43 6.47 1.21
N SER A 118 12.48 5.37 0.45
CA SER A 118 12.82 5.42 -0.98
C SER A 118 11.62 5.71 -1.88
N ILE A 119 10.41 5.30 -1.49
CA ILE A 119 9.23 5.31 -2.36
C ILE A 119 7.99 5.85 -1.64
N PHE A 120 7.56 5.27 -0.50
CA PHE A 120 6.23 5.49 0.04
C PHE A 120 6.03 6.83 0.76
N ALA A 121 7.11 7.52 1.12
CA ALA A 121 7.06 8.89 1.63
C ALA A 121 6.88 9.94 0.52
N HIS A 122 6.96 9.56 -0.76
CA HIS A 122 6.91 10.45 -1.92
C HIS A 122 5.72 10.16 -2.81
N ASN A 123 5.30 11.13 -3.62
CA ASN A 123 4.30 10.91 -4.65
C ASN A 123 4.85 9.97 -5.73
N CYS A 124 4.13 8.88 -5.99
CA CYS A 124 4.55 7.84 -6.92
C CYS A 124 3.36 7.42 -7.79
N TYR A 125 3.12 8.17 -8.86
CA TYR A 125 2.07 7.88 -9.83
C TYR A 125 2.57 8.05 -11.26
N TYR A 126 1.98 7.29 -12.17
CA TYR A 126 2.44 7.16 -13.55
C TYR A 126 1.29 7.24 -14.53
N SER A 127 1.58 7.73 -15.75
CA SER A 127 0.60 7.71 -16.83
C SER A 127 0.44 6.31 -17.44
N GLY A 128 -0.80 5.83 -17.50
CA GLY A 128 -1.21 4.62 -18.22
C GLY A 128 -1.76 4.90 -19.62
N LEU A 129 -1.67 6.14 -20.13
CA LEU A 129 -2.28 6.50 -21.43
C LEU A 129 -1.74 5.67 -22.60
N LYS A 130 -0.44 5.35 -22.57
CA LYS A 130 0.18 4.60 -23.66
C LYS A 130 -0.37 3.18 -23.74
N ILE A 131 -0.47 2.47 -22.60
CA ILE A 131 -1.03 1.11 -22.62
C ILE A 131 -2.52 1.13 -22.93
N ALA A 132 -3.28 2.11 -22.43
CA ALA A 132 -4.70 2.23 -22.73
C ALA A 132 -4.97 2.45 -24.22
N ARG A 133 -4.07 3.15 -24.95
CA ARG A 133 -4.14 3.32 -26.39
C ARG A 133 -3.76 2.06 -27.17
N ASP A 134 -2.65 1.44 -26.80
CA ASP A 134 -2.04 0.34 -27.58
C ASP A 134 -2.64 -1.03 -27.19
N VAL A 135 -3.23 -1.14 -25.98
CA VAL A 135 -3.84 -2.35 -25.43
C VAL A 135 -5.14 -2.00 -24.72
N PRO A 136 -6.18 -1.59 -25.45
CA PRO A 136 -7.43 -1.10 -24.86
C PRO A 136 -8.19 -2.14 -24.03
N GLU A 137 -7.89 -3.43 -24.19
CA GLU A 137 -8.44 -4.52 -23.38
C GLU A 137 -7.87 -4.53 -21.96
N PHE A 138 -6.72 -3.90 -21.74
CA PHE A 138 -6.21 -3.73 -20.38
C PHE A 138 -7.03 -2.69 -19.62
N TYR A 139 -7.95 -3.17 -18.83
CA TYR A 139 -8.81 -2.36 -17.98
C TYR A 139 -8.88 -2.98 -16.57
N PRO A 140 -8.14 -2.44 -15.59
CA PRO A 140 -8.18 -2.92 -14.21
C PRO A 140 -9.60 -2.82 -13.63
N ARG A 141 -10.12 -3.91 -13.08
CA ARG A 141 -11.51 -4.05 -12.62
C ARG A 141 -11.64 -4.19 -11.10
N ILE A 142 -10.64 -4.77 -10.45
CA ILE A 142 -10.70 -5.04 -9.01
C ILE A 142 -10.56 -3.72 -8.26
N THR A 143 -11.57 -3.33 -7.51
CA THR A 143 -11.50 -2.12 -6.66
C THR A 143 -10.46 -2.32 -5.55
N LEU A 144 -9.96 -1.21 -4.98
CA LEU A 144 -9.01 -1.29 -3.88
C LEU A 144 -9.60 -2.07 -2.69
N ALA A 145 -10.84 -1.77 -2.32
CA ALA A 145 -11.53 -2.43 -1.21
C ALA A 145 -11.74 -3.94 -1.45
N ASP A 146 -12.13 -4.32 -2.68
CA ASP A 146 -12.34 -5.74 -3.01
C ASP A 146 -11.02 -6.52 -3.02
N GLY A 147 -9.97 -5.92 -3.58
CA GLY A 147 -8.64 -6.52 -3.56
C GLY A 147 -8.10 -6.65 -2.12
N MET A 148 -8.29 -5.62 -1.27
CA MET A 148 -7.90 -5.67 0.15
C MET A 148 -8.66 -6.76 0.90
N ARG A 149 -9.96 -6.95 0.63
CA ARG A 149 -10.77 -8.02 1.26
C ARG A 149 -10.21 -9.40 0.92
N GLN A 150 -9.93 -9.67 -0.36
CA GLN A 150 -9.35 -10.94 -0.80
C GLN A 150 -7.98 -11.20 -0.17
N VAL A 151 -7.16 -10.15 -0.05
CA VAL A 151 -5.83 -10.25 0.61
C VAL A 151 -5.99 -10.56 2.09
N LEU A 152 -6.88 -9.85 2.79
CA LEU A 152 -7.10 -10.04 4.23
C LEU A 152 -7.63 -11.44 4.52
N GLU A 153 -8.61 -11.93 3.75
CA GLU A 153 -9.14 -13.29 3.86
C GLU A 153 -8.05 -14.37 3.65
N ALA A 154 -7.15 -14.15 2.69
CA ALA A 154 -6.03 -15.05 2.47
C ALA A 154 -5.03 -15.02 3.63
N MET A 155 -4.71 -13.84 4.15
CA MET A 155 -3.80 -13.68 5.29
C MET A 155 -4.36 -14.33 6.56
N ASP A 156 -5.67 -14.20 6.81
CA ASP A 156 -6.36 -14.83 7.95
C ASP A 156 -6.34 -16.35 7.82
N ARG A 157 -6.74 -16.87 6.67
CA ARG A 157 -6.75 -18.31 6.41
C ARG A 157 -5.37 -18.96 6.57
N GLU A 158 -4.33 -18.24 6.21
CA GLU A 158 -2.94 -18.71 6.22
C GLU A 158 -2.20 -18.36 7.53
N GLY A 159 -2.84 -17.66 8.46
CA GLY A 159 -2.23 -17.27 9.74
C GLY A 159 -1.03 -16.32 9.58
N ARG A 160 -1.05 -15.42 8.58
CA ARG A 160 0.06 -14.54 8.24
C ARG A 160 0.01 -13.15 8.88
N ILE A 161 -0.93 -12.90 9.76
CA ILE A 161 -1.02 -11.64 10.49
C ILE A 161 -0.30 -11.81 11.83
N PRO A 162 0.85 -11.12 12.04
CA PRO A 162 1.61 -11.23 13.27
C PRO A 162 0.88 -10.60 14.46
N ASP A 163 1.14 -11.11 15.67
CA ASP A 163 0.66 -10.48 16.91
C ASP A 163 1.39 -9.16 17.15
N SER A 164 0.65 -8.07 17.14
CA SER A 164 1.18 -6.72 17.34
C SER A 164 1.72 -6.45 18.74
N THR A 165 1.41 -7.28 19.72
CA THR A 165 1.91 -7.11 21.10
C THR A 165 3.40 -7.42 21.21
N THR A 166 3.97 -8.13 20.26
CA THR A 166 5.39 -8.46 20.21
C THR A 166 6.27 -7.30 19.65
N LEU A 167 5.65 -6.29 19.05
CA LEU A 167 6.34 -5.16 18.41
C LEU A 167 6.03 -3.85 19.14
N THR A 168 6.97 -3.41 19.96
CA THR A 168 6.80 -2.24 20.84
C THR A 168 7.28 -0.91 20.26
N TRP A 169 8.04 -0.93 19.16
CA TRP A 169 8.62 0.26 18.54
C TRP A 169 7.57 1.30 18.13
N GLU A 170 6.44 0.85 17.63
CA GLU A 170 5.37 1.72 17.14
C GLU A 170 4.69 2.46 18.31
N ASP A 171 4.43 1.79 19.43
CA ASP A 171 3.83 2.41 20.62
C ASP A 171 4.72 3.52 21.20
N ALA A 172 6.04 3.34 21.18
CA ALA A 172 6.99 4.35 21.67
C ALA A 172 6.97 5.60 20.79
N LEU A 173 7.00 5.44 19.48
CA LEU A 173 7.01 6.57 18.55
C LEU A 173 5.65 7.28 18.50
N ILE A 174 4.54 6.55 18.56
CA ILE A 174 3.20 7.13 18.65
C ILE A 174 3.06 8.01 19.91
N ARG A 175 3.46 7.50 21.08
CA ARG A 175 3.43 8.32 22.33
C ARG A 175 4.25 9.59 22.20
N GLN A 176 5.43 9.51 21.57
CA GLN A 176 6.27 10.68 21.33
C GLN A 176 5.58 11.71 20.43
N GLN A 177 4.94 11.26 19.33
CA GLN A 177 4.26 12.20 18.41
C GLN A 177 3.02 12.83 19.04
N MET A 178 2.21 12.05 19.77
CA MET A 178 1.05 12.59 20.49
C MET A 178 1.44 13.64 21.54
N ALA A 179 2.57 13.46 22.23
CA ALA A 179 3.07 14.44 23.20
C ALA A 179 3.52 15.75 22.52
N VAL A 180 4.05 15.70 21.29
CA VAL A 180 4.45 16.90 20.53
C VAL A 180 3.25 17.66 19.97
N GLY A 181 2.17 16.96 19.59
CA GLY A 181 0.95 17.58 19.05
C GLY A 181 0.01 18.17 20.11
N ALA A 182 0.33 18.05 21.39
CA ALA A 182 -0.47 18.55 22.52
C ALA A 182 -0.12 19.99 22.96
N TYR A 183 0.65 20.76 22.17
CA TYR A 183 1.01 22.16 22.44
C TYR A 183 0.39 23.10 21.42
#